data_b018f1193b082688382dcc763bb25a0b
#
_entry.id   b018f1193b082688382dcc763bb25a0b
#
_cell.length_a   1.000
_cell.length_b   1.000
_cell.length_c   1.000
_cell.angle_alpha   90.00
_cell.angle_beta   90.00
_cell.angle_gamma   90.00
#
_symmetry.space_group_name_H-M   'P 1'
#
loop_
_entity.id
_entity.type
_entity.pdbx_description
1 polymer ?
#
loop_
_entity_poly.entity_id
_entity_poly.type
_entity_poly.pdbx_seq_one_letter_code
_entity_poly.pdbx_strand_id
1 'polypeptide(L)'
;MAVEQDVTHPPPTPPPPVSHRSTTPPRPKRTYHRKKSIKQKDIDTVLVVNPNSSSGLTGKGWNDLFPEIKEALGTSVEVSLTKKPGDGTTLARQFLKQGFKKVVAIGGDGTLNEVANGFFEEPVGIHSNKINGGPPPKFPPLRPINPDAIMGVVPAGTRNVLVKSLGLPEGIANCCKTFQLGKPKKMDVIYATVTRPEDHSSTMSRIFLNAAEMGVAAEIIERSKKVREVVNSRIVSTITSIAATLPTYQSNECEISIDNNKKKFAIKMTMAVVANGQFLGGGFKVAPHASMSDGLLDLVVLKDSGSLKMIDELINMKDGDYKEEDNITYRQTTKVSLISKERDVTVTVDGEPIGILPATFEVIPHALTVRM
;
A
#
# COMPACT_ATOMS: atom_id res chain seq x y z
N MET A 1 47.57 48.44 -83.55
CA MET A 1 47.14 47.83 -82.32
C MET A 1 46.30 46.62 -82.69
N ALA A 2 46.94 45.45 -82.57
CA ALA A 2 46.37 44.17 -82.99
C ALA A 2 45.54 43.59 -81.84
N VAL A 3 44.35 43.12 -82.12
CA VAL A 3 43.53 42.34 -81.19
C VAL A 3 43.68 40.91 -81.54
N GLU A 4 44.33 40.12 -80.66
CA GLU A 4 44.45 38.65 -80.81
C GLU A 4 43.11 38.02 -80.38
N GLN A 5 42.59 37.16 -81.26
CA GLN A 5 41.46 36.31 -81.02
C GLN A 5 41.93 34.98 -80.36
N ASP A 6 41.49 34.71 -79.18
CA ASP A 6 41.77 33.47 -78.42
C ASP A 6 40.77 32.40 -78.84
N VAL A 7 41.31 31.30 -79.36
CA VAL A 7 40.54 30.12 -79.88
C VAL A 7 40.54 29.09 -78.79
N THR A 8 39.43 28.96 -78.06
CA THR A 8 39.24 27.94 -77.04
C THR A 8 38.80 26.59 -77.63
N HIS A 9 39.62 25.58 -77.46
CA HIS A 9 39.30 24.20 -77.78
C HIS A 9 38.37 23.56 -76.76
N PRO A 10 37.39 22.73 -77.09
CA PRO A 10 36.55 22.02 -76.17
C PRO A 10 37.33 20.88 -75.46
N PRO A 11 37.01 20.57 -74.14
CA PRO A 11 37.68 19.53 -73.47
C PRO A 11 37.32 18.12 -73.91
N PRO A 12 38.21 17.13 -73.74
CA PRO A 12 38.02 15.77 -74.26
C PRO A 12 36.94 15.04 -73.40
N THR A 13 36.14 14.20 -74.12
CA THR A 13 35.13 13.33 -73.55
C THR A 13 35.73 12.25 -72.68
N PRO A 14 35.11 11.95 -71.50
CA PRO A 14 35.59 10.88 -70.63
C PRO A 14 35.36 9.49 -71.21
N PRO A 15 36.21 8.51 -70.85
CA PRO A 15 36.08 7.13 -71.36
C PRO A 15 34.87 6.43 -70.65
N PRO A 16 34.33 5.36 -71.30
CA PRO A 16 33.15 4.63 -70.84
C PRO A 16 33.49 3.86 -69.52
N PRO A 17 32.51 3.64 -68.57
CA PRO A 17 32.76 2.98 -67.35
C PRO A 17 33.08 1.50 -67.50
N VAL A 18 34.19 1.07 -66.91
CA VAL A 18 34.60 -0.34 -66.82
C VAL A 18 33.70 -1.06 -65.82
N SER A 19 32.95 -2.08 -66.24
CA SER A 19 32.13 -2.92 -65.42
C SER A 19 32.99 -3.87 -64.56
N HIS A 20 33.29 -3.51 -63.34
CA HIS A 20 33.83 -4.46 -62.36
C HIS A 20 32.71 -5.36 -61.87
N ARG A 21 32.66 -6.62 -62.29
CA ARG A 21 31.88 -7.68 -61.65
C ARG A 21 32.51 -7.93 -60.26
N SER A 22 31.85 -7.45 -59.22
CA SER A 22 32.19 -7.77 -57.83
C SER A 22 31.67 -9.17 -57.49
N THR A 23 32.57 -10.10 -57.34
CA THR A 23 32.30 -11.42 -56.74
C THR A 23 32.29 -11.30 -55.24
N THR A 24 31.16 -10.84 -54.65
CA THR A 24 30.91 -10.91 -53.22
C THR A 24 30.34 -12.28 -52.88
N PRO A 25 30.89 -13.01 -51.89
CA PRO A 25 30.33 -14.29 -51.48
C PRO A 25 28.93 -14.08 -50.85
N PRO A 26 28.00 -15.04 -51.04
CA PRO A 26 26.64 -14.89 -50.52
C PRO A 26 26.65 -14.77 -48.99
N ARG A 27 26.05 -13.70 -48.46
CA ARG A 27 25.80 -13.55 -47.03
C ARG A 27 25.02 -14.74 -46.49
N PRO A 28 25.40 -15.33 -45.34
CA PRO A 28 24.62 -16.39 -44.73
C PRO A 28 23.22 -15.85 -44.39
N LYS A 29 22.21 -16.57 -44.84
CA LYS A 29 20.81 -16.28 -44.53
C LYS A 29 20.65 -16.37 -42.99
N ARG A 30 20.62 -15.23 -42.28
CA ARG A 30 20.17 -15.16 -40.91
C ARG A 30 18.71 -15.61 -40.87
N THR A 31 18.46 -16.83 -40.46
CA THR A 31 17.15 -17.29 -40.02
C THR A 31 16.77 -16.48 -38.79
N TYR A 32 16.01 -15.41 -39.00
CA TYR A 32 15.30 -14.74 -37.93
C TYR A 32 14.27 -15.75 -37.40
N HIS A 33 14.59 -16.43 -36.29
CA HIS A 33 13.55 -17.05 -35.49
C HIS A 33 12.59 -15.93 -35.09
N ARG A 34 11.46 -15.86 -35.76
CA ARG A 34 10.34 -14.99 -35.45
C ARG A 34 9.95 -15.31 -34.01
N LYS A 35 10.45 -14.54 -33.04
CA LYS A 35 9.93 -14.59 -31.66
C LYS A 35 8.43 -14.46 -31.82
N LYS A 36 7.68 -15.52 -31.46
CA LYS A 36 6.22 -15.45 -31.39
C LYS A 36 5.89 -14.22 -30.55
N SER A 37 5.28 -13.22 -31.16
CA SER A 37 4.71 -12.10 -30.42
C SER A 37 3.67 -12.73 -29.49
N ILE A 38 3.92 -12.68 -28.19
CA ILE A 38 2.95 -13.08 -27.16
C ILE A 38 1.74 -12.19 -27.44
N LYS A 39 0.63 -12.79 -27.82
CA LYS A 39 -0.61 -12.03 -28.00
C LYS A 39 -1.00 -11.52 -26.64
N GLN A 40 -1.34 -10.25 -26.51
CA GLN A 40 -1.73 -9.60 -25.24
C GLN A 40 -2.85 -10.36 -24.48
N LYS A 41 -3.59 -11.23 -25.16
CA LYS A 41 -4.58 -12.15 -24.58
C LYS A 41 -4.01 -13.24 -23.66
N ASP A 42 -2.69 -13.47 -23.70
CA ASP A 42 -2.06 -14.54 -22.91
C ASP A 42 -1.48 -14.04 -21.59
N ILE A 43 -1.53 -12.72 -21.34
CA ILE A 43 -1.03 -12.09 -20.09
C ILE A 43 -2.24 -11.77 -19.21
N ASP A 44 -2.37 -12.49 -18.11
CA ASP A 44 -3.44 -12.29 -17.11
C ASP A 44 -2.96 -11.62 -15.82
N THR A 45 -1.65 -11.37 -15.72
CA THR A 45 -0.97 -10.89 -14.53
C THR A 45 -0.26 -9.56 -14.80
N VAL A 46 -0.49 -8.57 -13.95
CA VAL A 46 0.22 -7.29 -13.95
C VAL A 46 0.96 -7.07 -12.64
N LEU A 47 2.17 -6.53 -12.73
CA LEU A 47 2.97 -6.07 -11.59
C LEU A 47 2.80 -4.55 -11.46
N VAL A 48 2.25 -4.10 -10.35
CA VAL A 48 2.23 -2.68 -9.96
C VAL A 48 3.38 -2.45 -8.99
N VAL A 49 4.41 -1.74 -9.44
CA VAL A 49 5.69 -1.63 -8.75
C VAL A 49 5.93 -0.20 -8.30
N ASN A 50 6.28 -0.01 -7.04
CA ASN A 50 6.75 1.28 -6.54
C ASN A 50 8.29 1.33 -6.54
N PRO A 51 8.92 2.01 -7.52
CA PRO A 51 10.37 2.10 -7.59
C PRO A 51 10.99 2.88 -6.42
N ASN A 52 10.20 3.73 -5.75
CA ASN A 52 10.65 4.54 -4.62
C ASN A 52 10.58 3.79 -3.27
N SER A 53 10.06 2.57 -3.24
CA SER A 53 10.04 1.77 -2.02
C SER A 53 11.46 1.47 -1.51
N SER A 54 11.60 1.27 -0.19
CA SER A 54 12.89 1.15 0.50
C SER A 54 13.87 2.28 0.17
N SER A 55 13.40 3.54 0.19
CA SER A 55 14.22 4.72 -0.14
C SER A 55 14.83 4.66 -1.56
N GLY A 56 14.07 4.13 -2.51
CA GLY A 56 14.46 4.02 -3.92
C GLY A 56 15.32 2.79 -4.27
N LEU A 57 15.58 1.91 -3.30
CA LEU A 57 16.37 0.69 -3.55
C LEU A 57 15.67 -0.26 -4.52
N THR A 58 14.34 -0.33 -4.49
CA THR A 58 13.57 -1.17 -5.43
C THR A 58 13.79 -0.74 -6.88
N GLY A 59 13.77 0.57 -7.16
CA GLY A 59 14.04 1.09 -8.51
C GLY A 59 15.49 0.93 -8.94
N LYS A 60 16.44 1.18 -8.04
CA LYS A 60 17.87 1.02 -8.32
C LYS A 60 18.24 -0.44 -8.61
N GLY A 61 17.65 -1.39 -7.88
CA GLY A 61 17.88 -2.83 -8.05
C GLY A 61 16.94 -3.50 -9.05
N TRP A 62 16.09 -2.77 -9.77
CA TRP A 62 15.04 -3.35 -10.59
C TRP A 62 15.54 -4.29 -11.69
N ASN A 63 16.66 -3.96 -12.32
CA ASN A 63 17.24 -4.78 -13.38
C ASN A 63 17.67 -6.18 -12.90
N ASP A 64 18.06 -6.28 -11.64
CA ASP A 64 18.47 -7.54 -11.01
C ASP A 64 17.25 -8.27 -10.42
N LEU A 65 16.33 -7.53 -9.82
CA LEU A 65 15.11 -8.07 -9.20
C LEU A 65 14.09 -8.62 -10.21
N PHE A 66 13.94 -7.96 -11.36
CA PHE A 66 12.91 -8.34 -12.32
C PHE A 66 13.10 -9.73 -12.92
N PRO A 67 14.32 -10.18 -13.31
CA PRO A 67 14.56 -11.55 -13.71
C PRO A 67 14.16 -12.58 -12.65
N GLU A 68 14.51 -12.35 -11.37
CA GLU A 68 14.12 -13.22 -10.25
C GLU A 68 12.60 -13.29 -10.07
N ILE A 69 11.94 -12.14 -10.12
CA ILE A 69 10.47 -12.04 -10.02
C ILE A 69 9.82 -12.83 -11.15
N LYS A 70 10.31 -12.64 -12.39
CA LYS A 70 9.77 -13.32 -13.57
C LYS A 70 9.97 -14.83 -13.53
N GLU A 71 11.12 -15.28 -13.07
CA GLU A 71 11.40 -16.71 -12.85
C GLU A 71 10.48 -17.28 -11.77
N ALA A 72 10.36 -16.59 -10.62
CA ALA A 72 9.54 -17.04 -9.51
C ALA A 72 8.04 -17.09 -9.83
N LEU A 73 7.54 -16.18 -10.69
CA LEU A 73 6.16 -16.17 -11.16
C LEU A 73 5.90 -17.19 -12.28
N GLY A 74 6.93 -17.60 -13.01
CA GLY A 74 6.83 -18.63 -14.05
C GLY A 74 5.85 -18.31 -15.18
N THR A 75 5.48 -17.04 -15.38
CA THR A 75 4.48 -16.59 -16.37
C THR A 75 4.90 -15.27 -17.03
N SER A 76 4.26 -14.95 -18.14
CA SER A 76 4.39 -13.63 -18.76
C SER A 76 3.61 -12.60 -17.95
N VAL A 77 4.23 -11.45 -17.66
CA VAL A 77 3.66 -10.39 -16.84
C VAL A 77 3.74 -9.05 -17.57
N GLU A 78 2.74 -8.21 -17.37
CA GLU A 78 2.78 -6.77 -17.63
C GLU A 78 3.44 -6.08 -16.43
N VAL A 79 4.21 -5.00 -16.67
CA VAL A 79 4.86 -4.24 -15.58
C VAL A 79 4.45 -2.77 -15.68
N SER A 80 3.97 -2.22 -14.59
CA SER A 80 3.62 -0.81 -14.49
C SER A 80 4.24 -0.19 -13.23
N LEU A 81 4.98 0.91 -13.42
CA LEU A 81 5.66 1.61 -12.33
C LEU A 81 4.80 2.77 -11.84
N THR A 82 4.69 2.92 -10.51
CA THR A 82 4.10 4.12 -9.91
C THR A 82 5.08 5.29 -10.00
N LYS A 83 4.55 6.51 -10.15
CA LYS A 83 5.33 7.75 -10.25
C LYS A 83 5.08 8.67 -9.06
N LYS A 84 3.89 8.62 -8.47
CA LYS A 84 3.44 9.47 -7.37
C LYS A 84 2.47 8.71 -6.45
N PRO A 85 2.21 9.20 -5.23
CA PRO A 85 1.15 8.68 -4.37
C PRO A 85 -0.20 8.62 -5.08
N GLY A 86 -0.95 7.52 -4.86
CA GLY A 86 -2.24 7.23 -5.49
C GLY A 86 -2.16 6.50 -6.84
N ASP A 87 -0.99 6.44 -7.48
CA ASP A 87 -0.84 5.73 -8.76
C ASP A 87 -1.11 4.22 -8.61
N GLY A 88 -0.77 3.62 -7.47
CA GLY A 88 -1.06 2.20 -7.19
C GLY A 88 -2.55 1.89 -7.32
N THR A 89 -3.40 2.76 -6.76
CA THR A 89 -4.87 2.63 -6.88
C THR A 89 -5.34 2.81 -8.32
N THR A 90 -4.84 3.82 -9.01
CA THR A 90 -5.25 4.15 -10.37
C THR A 90 -4.86 3.03 -11.34
N LEU A 91 -3.62 2.56 -11.26
CA LEU A 91 -3.10 1.49 -12.12
C LEU A 91 -3.82 0.17 -11.89
N ALA A 92 -3.97 -0.27 -10.63
CA ALA A 92 -4.67 -1.50 -10.31
C ALA A 92 -6.12 -1.47 -10.84
N ARG A 93 -6.84 -0.37 -10.60
CA ARG A 93 -8.20 -0.16 -11.12
C ARG A 93 -8.27 -0.22 -12.64
N GLN A 94 -7.34 0.43 -13.32
CA GLN A 94 -7.26 0.43 -14.77
C GLN A 94 -7.06 -0.98 -15.33
N PHE A 95 -6.10 -1.74 -14.81
CA PHE A 95 -5.81 -3.10 -15.28
C PHE A 95 -6.97 -4.07 -15.00
N LEU A 96 -7.62 -3.96 -13.84
CA LEU A 96 -8.81 -4.76 -13.53
C LEU A 96 -9.97 -4.47 -14.49
N LYS A 97 -10.19 -3.19 -14.85
CA LYS A 97 -11.17 -2.81 -15.88
C LYS A 97 -10.80 -3.31 -17.29
N GLN A 98 -9.53 -3.49 -17.57
CA GLN A 98 -9.04 -4.09 -18.82
C GLN A 98 -9.16 -5.62 -18.85
N GLY A 99 -9.59 -6.24 -17.74
CA GLY A 99 -9.83 -7.68 -17.65
C GLY A 99 -8.67 -8.50 -17.08
N PHE A 100 -7.61 -7.87 -16.54
CA PHE A 100 -6.60 -8.58 -15.80
C PHE A 100 -7.22 -9.22 -14.54
N LYS A 101 -6.80 -10.45 -14.26
CA LYS A 101 -7.32 -11.22 -13.11
C LYS A 101 -6.34 -11.29 -11.95
N LYS A 102 -5.09 -10.97 -12.18
CA LYS A 102 -4.02 -11.03 -11.18
C LYS A 102 -3.26 -9.72 -11.15
N VAL A 103 -3.30 -9.02 -10.02
CA VAL A 103 -2.57 -7.78 -9.80
C VAL A 103 -1.61 -7.98 -8.63
N VAL A 104 -0.32 -7.97 -8.94
CA VAL A 104 0.73 -8.17 -7.93
C VAL A 104 1.27 -6.79 -7.52
N ALA A 105 1.11 -6.44 -6.26
CA ALA A 105 1.66 -5.23 -5.68
C ALA A 105 3.09 -5.48 -5.19
N ILE A 106 4.05 -4.70 -5.69
CA ILE A 106 5.46 -4.76 -5.28
C ILE A 106 5.85 -3.42 -4.67
N GLY A 107 5.99 -3.38 -3.37
CA GLY A 107 6.26 -2.15 -2.64
C GLY A 107 6.20 -2.29 -1.13
N GLY A 108 6.12 -1.18 -0.41
CA GLY A 108 5.84 -1.14 1.03
C GLY A 108 4.34 -1.16 1.32
N ASP A 109 4.00 -1.12 2.62
CA ASP A 109 2.60 -1.21 3.09
C ASP A 109 1.68 -0.18 2.42
N GLY A 110 2.14 1.07 2.21
CA GLY A 110 1.38 2.09 1.49
C GLY A 110 1.06 1.70 0.03
N THR A 111 2.02 1.11 -0.70
CA THR A 111 1.79 0.64 -2.06
C THR A 111 0.80 -0.54 -2.07
N LEU A 112 0.94 -1.47 -1.11
CA LEU A 112 0.01 -2.59 -0.97
C LEU A 112 -1.42 -2.09 -0.70
N ASN A 113 -1.56 -1.09 0.17
CA ASN A 113 -2.84 -0.44 0.46
C ASN A 113 -3.42 0.27 -0.77
N GLU A 114 -2.62 1.05 -1.50
CA GLU A 114 -3.06 1.71 -2.73
C GLU A 114 -3.59 0.70 -3.76
N VAL A 115 -2.83 -0.37 -4.01
CA VAL A 115 -3.24 -1.41 -4.97
C VAL A 115 -4.54 -2.06 -4.52
N ALA A 116 -4.70 -2.40 -3.24
CA ALA A 116 -5.93 -2.97 -2.71
C ALA A 116 -7.15 -2.05 -2.89
N ASN A 117 -6.99 -0.73 -2.66
CA ASN A 117 -8.04 0.25 -2.95
C ASN A 117 -8.42 0.29 -4.45
N GLY A 118 -7.50 -0.06 -5.33
CA GLY A 118 -7.73 -0.19 -6.77
C GLY A 118 -8.59 -1.38 -7.18
N PHE A 119 -8.80 -2.37 -6.31
CA PHE A 119 -9.69 -3.51 -6.57
C PHE A 119 -11.17 -3.13 -6.53
N PHE A 120 -11.49 -1.97 -5.98
CA PHE A 120 -12.85 -1.50 -5.79
C PHE A 120 -13.16 -0.26 -6.61
N GLU A 121 -14.43 -0.09 -6.95
CA GLU A 121 -14.92 1.16 -7.54
C GLU A 121 -14.75 2.32 -6.56
N GLU A 122 -14.65 3.53 -7.10
CA GLU A 122 -14.67 4.70 -6.23
C GLU A 122 -16.05 4.80 -5.55
N PRO A 123 -16.10 5.07 -4.24
CA PRO A 123 -17.37 5.30 -3.57
C PRO A 123 -18.06 6.51 -4.20
N VAL A 124 -19.19 6.29 -4.83
CA VAL A 124 -19.99 7.36 -5.44
C VAL A 124 -20.69 8.13 -4.33
N GLY A 125 -20.44 9.43 -4.21
CA GLY A 125 -21.30 10.33 -3.46
C GLY A 125 -20.92 10.66 -2.01
N ILE A 126 -19.66 10.46 -1.58
CA ILE A 126 -19.23 10.82 -0.22
C ILE A 126 -18.57 12.21 -0.16
N HIS A 127 -18.90 13.12 -1.04
CA HIS A 127 -18.26 14.45 -1.04
C HIS A 127 -19.00 15.52 -0.23
N SER A 128 -20.13 15.24 0.44
CA SER A 128 -20.86 16.31 1.15
C SER A 128 -21.99 15.85 2.07
N ASN A 129 -21.77 14.88 2.95
CA ASN A 129 -22.74 14.71 4.03
C ASN A 129 -22.22 15.44 5.27
N LYS A 130 -22.78 16.64 5.53
CA LYS A 130 -22.56 17.36 6.78
C LYS A 130 -22.85 16.44 7.94
N ILE A 131 -21.85 16.18 8.78
CA ILE A 131 -22.02 15.49 10.06
C ILE A 131 -22.65 16.51 11.02
N ASN A 132 -23.93 16.78 10.85
CA ASN A 132 -24.70 17.56 11.81
C ASN A 132 -25.23 16.62 12.89
N GLY A 133 -24.37 16.09 13.80
CA GLY A 133 -24.81 15.32 14.95
C GLY A 133 -25.71 14.09 14.71
N GLY A 134 -25.92 13.71 13.44
CA GLY A 134 -26.71 12.56 13.02
C GLY A 134 -25.90 11.26 13.04
N PRO A 135 -26.57 10.10 12.88
CA PRO A 135 -25.88 8.83 12.72
C PRO A 135 -24.92 8.90 11.52
N PRO A 136 -23.73 8.28 11.60
CA PRO A 136 -22.79 8.27 10.49
C PRO A 136 -23.48 7.75 9.22
N PRO A 137 -23.16 8.30 8.04
CA PRO A 137 -23.78 7.89 6.80
C PRO A 137 -23.63 6.38 6.60
N LYS A 138 -24.65 5.74 6.06
CA LYS A 138 -24.53 4.35 5.64
C LYS A 138 -23.45 4.28 4.58
N PHE A 139 -22.44 3.45 4.78
CA PHE A 139 -21.39 3.25 3.79
C PHE A 139 -22.02 2.77 2.47
N PRO A 140 -21.64 3.34 1.32
CA PRO A 140 -22.00 2.72 0.06
C PRO A 140 -21.37 1.33 0.01
N PRO A 141 -22.06 0.33 -0.55
CA PRO A 141 -21.52 -1.01 -0.65
C PRO A 141 -20.20 -0.95 -1.43
N LEU A 142 -19.15 -1.51 -0.86
CA LEU A 142 -17.86 -1.65 -1.51
C LEU A 142 -18.02 -2.61 -2.71
N ARG A 143 -17.86 -2.09 -3.93
CA ARG A 143 -18.08 -2.86 -5.16
C ARG A 143 -16.74 -3.28 -5.76
N PRO A 144 -16.43 -4.57 -5.83
CA PRO A 144 -15.25 -5.03 -6.53
C PRO A 144 -15.39 -4.80 -8.03
N ILE A 145 -14.33 -4.32 -8.70
CA ILE A 145 -14.30 -4.16 -10.16
C ILE A 145 -14.35 -5.52 -10.85
N ASN A 146 -13.61 -6.46 -10.32
CA ASN A 146 -13.62 -7.84 -10.78
C ASN A 146 -13.61 -8.76 -9.54
N PRO A 147 -14.74 -9.41 -9.19
CA PRO A 147 -14.84 -10.25 -8.00
C PRO A 147 -13.96 -11.50 -8.04
N ASP A 148 -13.50 -11.91 -9.23
CA ASP A 148 -12.59 -13.05 -9.42
C ASP A 148 -11.11 -12.66 -9.40
N ALA A 149 -10.82 -11.38 -9.26
CA ALA A 149 -9.45 -10.90 -9.26
C ALA A 149 -8.72 -11.27 -7.97
N ILE A 150 -7.42 -11.55 -8.12
CA ILE A 150 -6.53 -11.97 -7.05
C ILE A 150 -5.41 -10.94 -6.88
N MET A 151 -5.19 -10.52 -5.66
CA MET A 151 -4.06 -9.68 -5.30
C MET A 151 -2.86 -10.52 -4.89
N GLY A 152 -1.71 -10.21 -5.48
CA GLY A 152 -0.40 -10.68 -5.01
C GLY A 152 0.24 -9.63 -4.09
N VAL A 153 0.87 -10.10 -3.03
CA VAL A 153 1.53 -9.24 -2.03
C VAL A 153 3.02 -9.55 -2.02
N VAL A 154 3.84 -8.60 -2.46
CA VAL A 154 5.30 -8.76 -2.56
C VAL A 154 6.00 -7.62 -1.83
N PRO A 155 6.68 -7.91 -0.71
CA PRO A 155 7.29 -6.90 0.13
C PRO A 155 8.56 -6.33 -0.49
N ALA A 156 8.53 -5.06 -0.82
CA ALA A 156 9.71 -4.28 -1.20
C ALA A 156 9.83 -3.01 -0.35
N GLY A 157 9.14 -2.95 0.77
CA GLY A 157 9.16 -1.87 1.74
C GLY A 157 10.10 -2.12 2.90
N THR A 158 10.18 -1.12 3.80
CA THR A 158 11.01 -1.23 5.00
C THR A 158 10.29 -1.81 6.21
N ARG A 159 8.95 -1.76 6.27
CA ARG A 159 8.15 -2.27 7.42
C ARG A 159 7.55 -3.63 7.12
N ASN A 160 6.85 -3.75 5.99
CA ASN A 160 6.21 -4.97 5.50
C ASN A 160 5.29 -5.62 6.56
N VAL A 161 4.49 -4.79 7.23
CA VAL A 161 3.64 -5.20 8.35
C VAL A 161 2.53 -6.13 7.89
N LEU A 162 1.94 -5.82 6.73
CA LEU A 162 0.90 -6.65 6.12
C LEU A 162 1.42 -8.07 5.82
N VAL A 163 2.62 -8.18 5.26
CA VAL A 163 3.25 -9.48 4.95
C VAL A 163 3.41 -10.32 6.20
N LYS A 164 3.82 -9.70 7.33
CA LYS A 164 3.93 -10.35 8.63
C LYS A 164 2.57 -10.80 9.16
N SER A 165 1.55 -9.94 9.08
CA SER A 165 0.18 -10.26 9.51
C SER A 165 -0.45 -11.38 8.67
N LEU A 166 -0.13 -11.47 7.39
CA LEU A 166 -0.57 -12.56 6.50
C LEU A 166 0.24 -13.85 6.67
N GLY A 167 1.32 -13.85 7.45
CA GLY A 167 2.20 -15.01 7.59
C GLY A 167 2.92 -15.40 6.30
N LEU A 168 3.14 -14.44 5.40
CA LEU A 168 3.88 -14.67 4.17
C LEU A 168 5.38 -14.81 4.43
N PRO A 169 6.10 -15.57 3.61
CA PRO A 169 7.54 -15.74 3.78
C PRO A 169 8.30 -14.44 3.53
N GLU A 170 9.47 -14.32 4.11
CA GLU A 170 10.36 -13.20 3.85
C GLU A 170 10.98 -13.27 2.43
N GLY A 171 11.24 -12.11 1.86
CA GLY A 171 11.91 -11.95 0.57
C GLY A 171 10.97 -11.94 -0.64
N ILE A 172 11.38 -11.16 -1.63
CA ILE A 172 10.59 -10.90 -2.85
C ILE A 172 10.34 -12.20 -3.63
N ALA A 173 11.38 -12.98 -3.90
CA ALA A 173 11.27 -14.21 -4.68
C ALA A 173 10.36 -15.26 -4.00
N ASN A 174 10.44 -15.38 -2.67
CA ASN A 174 9.61 -16.31 -1.91
C ASN A 174 8.13 -15.91 -1.96
N CYS A 175 7.82 -14.63 -1.83
CA CYS A 175 6.44 -14.13 -1.97
C CYS A 175 5.91 -14.31 -3.40
N CYS A 176 6.74 -14.12 -4.42
CA CYS A 176 6.36 -14.41 -5.81
C CYS A 176 6.06 -15.90 -6.03
N LYS A 177 6.88 -16.81 -5.47
CA LYS A 177 6.62 -18.26 -5.50
C LYS A 177 5.32 -18.60 -4.77
N THR A 178 5.11 -18.01 -3.59
CA THR A 178 3.85 -18.19 -2.84
C THR A 178 2.65 -17.69 -3.65
N PHE A 179 2.76 -16.55 -4.32
CA PHE A 179 1.70 -16.09 -5.21
C PHE A 179 1.47 -17.04 -6.39
N GLN A 180 2.50 -17.63 -6.96
CA GLN A 180 2.37 -18.58 -8.08
C GLN A 180 1.76 -19.91 -7.66
N LEU A 181 2.17 -20.47 -6.53
CA LEU A 181 1.86 -21.83 -6.11
C LEU A 181 0.78 -21.91 -5.03
N GLY A 182 0.56 -20.83 -4.30
CA GLY A 182 -0.37 -20.77 -3.17
C GLY A 182 -1.84 -20.85 -3.60
N LYS A 183 -2.71 -20.95 -2.60
CA LYS A 183 -4.16 -21.01 -2.79
C LYS A 183 -4.80 -19.62 -2.63
N PRO A 184 -5.82 -19.28 -3.42
CA PRO A 184 -6.61 -18.08 -3.17
C PRO A 184 -7.30 -18.18 -1.80
N LYS A 185 -7.17 -17.12 -1.00
CA LYS A 185 -7.86 -16.96 0.29
C LYS A 185 -8.61 -15.64 0.31
N LYS A 186 -9.81 -15.65 0.84
CA LYS A 186 -10.58 -14.43 1.08
C LYS A 186 -10.04 -13.74 2.33
N MET A 187 -9.89 -12.44 2.23
CA MET A 187 -9.42 -11.56 3.30
C MET A 187 -10.44 -10.46 3.54
N ASP A 188 -10.63 -10.11 4.80
CA ASP A 188 -11.42 -8.97 5.19
C ASP A 188 -10.64 -7.68 4.91
N VAL A 189 -11.36 -6.61 4.65
CA VAL A 189 -10.81 -5.26 4.62
C VAL A 189 -11.60 -4.38 5.57
N ILE A 190 -10.99 -3.34 6.11
CA ILE A 190 -11.71 -2.39 6.95
C ILE A 190 -11.93 -1.11 6.15
N TYR A 191 -13.17 -0.65 6.12
CA TYR A 191 -13.56 0.60 5.50
C TYR A 191 -13.55 1.70 6.55
N ALA A 192 -12.67 2.68 6.38
CA ALA A 192 -12.55 3.85 7.24
C ALA A 192 -13.24 5.04 6.60
N THR A 193 -14.03 5.77 7.38
CA THR A 193 -14.48 7.13 7.05
C THR A 193 -14.00 8.06 8.15
N VAL A 194 -13.26 9.09 7.77
CA VAL A 194 -12.62 10.05 8.67
C VAL A 194 -12.98 11.47 8.28
N THR A 195 -12.90 12.39 9.22
CA THR A 195 -13.07 13.83 8.98
C THR A 195 -11.82 14.39 8.31
N ARG A 196 -11.98 15.31 7.35
CA ARG A 196 -10.86 16.00 6.71
C ARG A 196 -10.31 17.10 7.63
N PRO A 197 -8.99 17.19 7.83
CA PRO A 197 -8.41 18.22 8.69
C PRO A 197 -8.65 19.64 8.16
N GLU A 198 -8.67 19.80 6.85
CA GLU A 198 -8.87 21.09 6.15
C GLU A 198 -10.33 21.56 6.12
N ASP A 199 -11.27 20.63 6.31
CA ASP A 199 -12.70 20.91 6.31
C ASP A 199 -13.45 19.92 7.20
N HIS A 200 -13.69 20.29 8.44
CA HIS A 200 -14.38 19.50 9.46
C HIS A 200 -15.84 19.15 9.11
N SER A 201 -16.40 19.77 8.07
CA SER A 201 -17.74 19.43 7.56
C SER A 201 -17.73 18.33 6.51
N SER A 202 -16.56 17.96 6.01
CA SER A 202 -16.38 16.94 4.98
C SER A 202 -15.65 15.71 5.48
N THR A 203 -15.89 14.59 4.81
CA THR A 203 -15.28 13.31 5.14
C THR A 203 -14.54 12.75 3.93
N MET A 204 -13.63 11.85 4.21
CA MET A 204 -13.03 10.99 3.20
C MET A 204 -13.11 9.53 3.63
N SER A 205 -13.09 8.64 2.65
CA SER A 205 -13.18 7.21 2.92
C SER A 205 -12.10 6.45 2.17
N ARG A 206 -11.56 5.43 2.83
CA ARG A 206 -10.52 4.56 2.28
C ARG A 206 -10.62 3.19 2.93
N ILE A 207 -10.29 2.12 2.21
CA ILE A 207 -10.05 0.83 2.85
C ILE A 207 -8.62 0.73 3.36
N PHE A 208 -8.44 -0.05 4.40
CA PHE A 208 -7.13 -0.46 4.85
C PHE A 208 -7.08 -1.98 5.13
N LEU A 209 -5.87 -2.50 5.16
CA LEU A 209 -5.64 -3.93 5.17
C LEU A 209 -5.20 -4.43 6.55
N ASN A 210 -4.42 -3.63 7.28
CA ASN A 210 -3.78 -4.09 8.50
C ASN A 210 -4.31 -3.38 9.75
N ALA A 211 -4.09 -2.07 9.91
CA ALA A 211 -4.56 -1.36 11.10
C ALA A 211 -4.72 0.14 10.88
N ALA A 212 -5.63 0.73 11.67
CA ALA A 212 -5.73 2.17 11.89
C ALA A 212 -5.29 2.52 13.30
N GLU A 213 -4.51 3.59 13.43
CA GLU A 213 -3.96 4.07 14.70
C GLU A 213 -4.40 5.51 14.97
N MET A 214 -4.71 5.79 16.23
CA MET A 214 -5.19 7.09 16.70
C MET A 214 -4.52 7.47 18.02
N GLY A 215 -4.43 8.76 18.29
CA GLY A 215 -3.81 9.28 19.49
C GLY A 215 -2.28 9.18 19.44
N VAL A 216 -1.65 8.84 20.58
CA VAL A 216 -0.19 8.77 20.67
C VAL A 216 0.45 7.80 19.68
N ALA A 217 -0.26 6.77 19.26
CA ALA A 217 0.26 5.82 18.27
C ALA A 217 0.56 6.50 16.93
N ALA A 218 -0.32 7.38 16.45
CA ALA A 218 -0.09 8.15 15.22
C ALA A 218 1.14 9.06 15.33
N GLU A 219 1.33 9.74 16.48
CA GLU A 219 2.49 10.59 16.73
C GLU A 219 3.79 9.80 16.84
N ILE A 220 3.77 8.63 17.49
CA ILE A 220 4.92 7.72 17.58
C ILE A 220 5.34 7.26 16.19
N ILE A 221 4.39 6.90 15.32
CA ILE A 221 4.67 6.47 13.95
C ILE A 221 5.35 7.59 13.16
N GLU A 222 4.82 8.80 13.23
CA GLU A 222 5.39 9.95 12.54
C GLU A 222 6.81 10.27 13.06
N ARG A 223 6.98 10.32 14.38
CA ARG A 223 8.29 10.55 14.98
C ARG A 223 9.29 9.45 14.66
N SER A 224 8.87 8.19 14.66
CA SER A 224 9.73 7.05 14.35
C SER A 224 10.23 7.06 12.89
N LYS A 225 9.48 7.65 11.96
CA LYS A 225 9.94 7.88 10.58
C LYS A 225 11.16 8.82 10.56
N LYS A 226 11.08 9.93 11.31
CA LYS A 226 12.19 10.92 11.42
C LYS A 226 13.42 10.34 12.14
N VAL A 227 13.21 9.63 13.26
CA VAL A 227 14.31 9.02 14.03
C VAL A 227 15.07 7.97 13.19
N ARG A 228 14.38 7.26 12.31
CA ARG A 228 15.00 6.25 11.45
C ARG A 228 15.95 6.80 10.39
N GLU A 229 15.84 8.06 10.03
CA GLU A 229 16.81 8.71 9.15
C GLU A 229 18.21 8.76 9.78
N VAL A 230 18.26 8.73 11.13
CA VAL A 230 19.51 8.76 11.91
C VAL A 230 19.86 7.38 12.48
N VAL A 231 18.86 6.62 12.93
CA VAL A 231 19.05 5.32 13.60
C VAL A 231 18.55 4.21 12.69
N ASN A 232 19.45 3.43 12.11
CA ASN A 232 19.10 2.35 11.15
C ASN A 232 18.52 1.09 11.85
N SER A 233 17.69 1.27 12.89
CA SER A 233 17.01 0.20 13.60
C SER A 233 15.55 0.57 13.84
N ARG A 234 14.62 -0.28 13.40
CA ARG A 234 13.17 -0.07 13.55
C ARG A 234 12.73 -0.13 15.00
N ILE A 235 13.20 -1.12 15.72
CA ILE A 235 12.82 -1.33 17.13
C ILE A 235 13.33 -0.16 17.96
N VAL A 236 14.60 0.20 17.79
CA VAL A 236 15.21 1.31 18.53
C VAL A 236 14.50 2.63 18.21
N SER A 237 14.22 2.91 16.93
CA SER A 237 13.52 4.15 16.55
C SER A 237 12.11 4.23 17.14
N THR A 238 11.38 3.10 17.22
CA THR A 238 10.04 3.06 17.80
C THR A 238 10.10 3.24 19.32
N ILE A 239 10.97 2.52 20.04
CA ILE A 239 11.14 2.66 21.49
C ILE A 239 11.57 4.08 21.85
N THR A 240 12.54 4.65 21.13
CA THR A 240 12.99 6.03 21.34
C THR A 240 11.83 7.02 21.12
N SER A 241 10.99 6.78 20.11
CA SER A 241 9.84 7.63 19.85
C SER A 241 8.75 7.51 20.91
N ILE A 242 8.52 6.32 21.46
CA ILE A 242 7.64 6.10 22.62
C ILE A 242 8.15 6.92 23.81
N ALA A 243 9.39 6.72 24.20
CA ALA A 243 10.01 7.40 25.35
C ALA A 243 10.02 8.93 25.21
N ALA A 244 10.16 9.44 23.99
CA ALA A 244 10.18 10.89 23.72
C ALA A 244 8.79 11.51 23.57
N THR A 245 7.76 10.74 23.26
CA THR A 245 6.40 11.26 22.99
C THR A 245 5.50 11.17 24.21
N LEU A 246 5.48 10.03 24.87
CA LEU A 246 4.55 9.76 25.98
C LEU A 246 4.61 10.76 27.14
N PRO A 247 5.78 11.23 27.63
CA PRO A 247 5.82 12.16 28.78
C PRO A 247 5.11 13.49 28.52
N THR A 248 4.99 13.90 27.28
CA THR A 248 4.39 15.19 26.87
C THR A 248 3.01 15.02 26.21
N TYR A 249 2.60 13.78 25.96
CA TYR A 249 1.32 13.52 25.32
C TYR A 249 0.16 13.74 26.30
N GLN A 250 -0.84 14.47 25.83
CA GLN A 250 -2.08 14.69 26.58
C GLN A 250 -3.18 13.80 26.02
N SER A 251 -3.71 12.91 26.84
CA SER A 251 -4.83 12.05 26.47
C SER A 251 -6.10 12.85 26.23
N ASN A 252 -6.97 12.38 25.36
CA ASN A 252 -8.18 13.09 24.92
C ASN A 252 -9.43 12.43 25.47
N GLU A 253 -10.42 13.25 25.88
CA GLU A 253 -11.77 12.79 26.12
C GLU A 253 -12.40 12.31 24.81
N CYS A 254 -12.69 11.02 24.72
CA CYS A 254 -13.27 10.41 23.54
C CYS A 254 -14.55 9.64 23.87
N GLU A 255 -15.51 9.69 22.96
CA GLU A 255 -16.68 8.80 22.97
C GLU A 255 -16.43 7.69 21.95
N ILE A 256 -16.57 6.45 22.38
CA ILE A 256 -16.46 5.25 21.54
C ILE A 256 -17.83 4.58 21.45
N SER A 257 -18.25 4.28 20.25
CA SER A 257 -19.51 3.58 19.97
C SER A 257 -19.23 2.29 19.22
N ILE A 258 -19.74 1.17 19.70
CA ILE A 258 -19.57 -0.18 19.14
C ILE A 258 -20.92 -0.70 18.66
N ASP A 259 -20.92 -1.53 17.60
CA ASP A 259 -22.06 -2.24 17.06
C ASP A 259 -23.27 -1.32 16.76
N ASN A 260 -23.06 -0.30 15.95
CA ASN A 260 -24.09 0.67 15.58
C ASN A 260 -24.74 1.40 16.77
N ASN A 261 -23.92 1.85 17.69
CA ASN A 261 -24.34 2.57 18.91
C ASN A 261 -25.07 1.73 19.97
N LYS A 262 -25.04 0.41 19.89
CA LYS A 262 -25.59 -0.46 20.94
C LYS A 262 -24.84 -0.31 22.27
N LYS A 263 -23.53 -0.02 22.20
CA LYS A 263 -22.69 0.25 23.38
C LYS A 263 -21.94 1.55 23.17
N LYS A 264 -22.05 2.49 24.12
CA LYS A 264 -21.33 3.76 24.13
C LYS A 264 -20.60 3.91 25.44
N PHE A 265 -19.37 4.40 25.40
CA PHE A 265 -18.60 4.73 26.58
C PHE A 265 -17.68 5.91 26.31
N ALA A 266 -17.54 6.76 27.34
CA ALA A 266 -16.61 7.88 27.34
C ALA A 266 -15.34 7.46 28.07
N ILE A 267 -14.19 7.79 27.50
CA ILE A 267 -12.88 7.47 28.09
C ILE A 267 -11.88 8.60 27.84
N LYS A 268 -10.91 8.73 28.74
CA LYS A 268 -9.71 9.50 28.50
C LYS A 268 -8.71 8.61 27.74
N MET A 269 -8.68 8.78 26.42
CA MET A 269 -7.96 7.94 25.49
C MET A 269 -6.54 8.46 25.25
N THR A 270 -5.55 7.62 25.47
CA THR A 270 -4.16 7.85 25.07
C THR A 270 -3.92 7.31 23.67
N MET A 271 -4.38 6.09 23.41
CA MET A 271 -4.22 5.40 22.13
C MET A 271 -5.46 4.59 21.81
N ALA A 272 -5.84 4.53 20.53
CA ALA A 272 -6.72 3.51 20.03
C ALA A 272 -6.15 2.91 18.73
N VAL A 273 -6.35 1.60 18.57
CA VAL A 273 -6.02 0.84 17.38
C VAL A 273 -7.25 0.07 16.93
N VAL A 274 -7.58 0.20 15.66
CA VAL A 274 -8.58 -0.64 14.99
C VAL A 274 -7.82 -1.56 14.04
N ALA A 275 -7.73 -2.83 14.41
CA ALA A 275 -6.89 -3.80 13.75
C ALA A 275 -7.69 -4.83 12.94
N ASN A 276 -7.18 -5.18 11.78
CA ASN A 276 -7.52 -6.33 10.98
C ASN A 276 -6.40 -7.38 11.07
N GLY A 277 -5.15 -6.93 11.18
CA GLY A 277 -3.96 -7.75 11.37
C GLY A 277 -3.35 -7.58 12.76
N GLN A 278 -2.52 -8.56 13.17
CA GLN A 278 -1.97 -8.62 14.52
C GLN A 278 -0.90 -7.57 14.82
N PHE A 279 -0.17 -7.09 13.80
CA PHE A 279 1.06 -6.33 13.99
C PHE A 279 0.90 -4.87 13.58
N LEU A 280 1.58 -3.98 14.29
CA LEU A 280 1.81 -2.59 13.90
C LEU A 280 3.25 -2.36 13.43
N GLY A 281 3.53 -1.13 12.99
CA GLY A 281 4.87 -0.67 12.67
C GLY A 281 5.85 -0.88 13.82
N GLY A 282 7.10 -1.28 13.49
CA GLY A 282 8.09 -1.66 14.50
C GLY A 282 8.02 -3.11 14.98
N GLY A 283 7.03 -3.89 14.52
CA GLY A 283 6.87 -5.29 14.90
C GLY A 283 6.06 -5.51 16.18
N PHE A 284 5.35 -4.49 16.66
CA PHE A 284 4.48 -4.57 17.83
C PHE A 284 3.25 -5.43 17.53
N LYS A 285 2.99 -6.46 18.34
CA LYS A 285 1.84 -7.36 18.23
C LYS A 285 0.66 -6.83 19.06
N VAL A 286 0.13 -5.67 18.65
CA VAL A 286 -0.88 -4.94 19.44
C VAL A 286 -2.24 -5.64 19.46
N ALA A 287 -2.60 -6.42 18.45
CA ALA A 287 -3.85 -7.16 18.40
C ALA A 287 -3.59 -8.66 18.24
N PRO A 288 -3.13 -9.35 19.30
CA PRO A 288 -2.65 -10.74 19.20
C PRO A 288 -3.71 -11.74 18.75
N HIS A 289 -5.00 -11.42 18.91
CA HIS A 289 -6.12 -12.28 18.53
C HIS A 289 -6.73 -11.91 17.17
N ALA A 290 -6.26 -10.83 16.52
CA ALA A 290 -6.80 -10.38 15.23
C ALA A 290 -6.62 -11.44 14.14
N SER A 291 -7.67 -11.61 13.35
CA SER A 291 -7.71 -12.51 12.20
C SER A 291 -8.24 -11.77 10.99
N MET A 292 -7.49 -11.80 9.89
CA MET A 292 -7.86 -11.08 8.66
C MET A 292 -8.96 -11.76 7.84
N SER A 293 -9.71 -12.72 8.41
CA SER A 293 -10.72 -13.49 7.68
C SER A 293 -11.88 -14.00 8.53
N ASP A 294 -12.10 -13.46 9.73
CA ASP A 294 -13.17 -13.87 10.66
C ASP A 294 -14.40 -12.96 10.63
N GLY A 295 -14.37 -11.90 9.81
CA GLY A 295 -15.46 -10.93 9.69
C GLY A 295 -15.53 -9.95 10.87
N LEU A 296 -14.46 -9.83 11.65
CA LEU A 296 -14.39 -8.92 12.80
C LEU A 296 -13.22 -7.94 12.63
N LEU A 297 -13.31 -6.83 13.32
CA LEU A 297 -12.20 -5.94 13.61
C LEU A 297 -11.91 -5.97 15.11
N ASP A 298 -10.64 -5.77 15.47
CA ASP A 298 -10.18 -5.76 16.84
C ASP A 298 -9.91 -4.32 17.29
N LEU A 299 -10.64 -3.87 18.28
CA LEU A 299 -10.44 -2.57 18.92
C LEU A 299 -9.58 -2.73 20.15
N VAL A 300 -8.42 -2.10 20.15
CA VAL A 300 -7.53 -2.01 21.33
C VAL A 300 -7.44 -0.55 21.76
N VAL A 301 -7.78 -0.28 23.02
CA VAL A 301 -7.75 1.09 23.58
C VAL A 301 -6.90 1.12 24.82
N LEU A 302 -5.91 2.01 24.83
CA LEU A 302 -5.11 2.36 25.99
C LEU A 302 -5.67 3.66 26.59
N LYS A 303 -6.11 3.58 27.84
CA LYS A 303 -6.59 4.72 28.62
C LYS A 303 -5.43 5.44 29.31
N ASP A 304 -5.67 6.65 29.76
CA ASP A 304 -4.70 7.41 30.56
C ASP A 304 -4.43 6.73 31.91
N SER A 305 -3.20 6.32 32.12
CA SER A 305 -2.75 5.65 33.35
C SER A 305 -1.49 6.28 33.96
N GLY A 306 -1.07 7.43 33.41
CA GLY A 306 0.19 8.10 33.73
C GLY A 306 1.37 7.58 32.90
N SER A 307 2.29 8.48 32.57
CA SER A 307 3.31 8.25 31.53
C SER A 307 4.20 7.03 31.77
N LEU A 308 4.61 6.75 32.99
CA LEU A 308 5.48 5.61 33.31
C LEU A 308 4.77 4.28 33.10
N LYS A 309 3.51 4.16 33.57
CA LYS A 309 2.72 2.95 33.37
C LYS A 309 2.38 2.73 31.90
N MET A 310 2.05 3.80 31.17
CA MET A 310 1.80 3.73 29.73
C MET A 310 3.02 3.26 28.93
N ILE A 311 4.24 3.65 29.32
CA ILE A 311 5.48 3.17 28.69
C ILE A 311 5.60 1.66 28.86
N ASP A 312 5.40 1.16 30.09
CA ASP A 312 5.47 -0.27 30.39
C ASP A 312 4.41 -1.07 29.62
N GLU A 313 3.17 -0.59 29.61
CA GLU A 313 2.07 -1.19 28.84
C GLU A 313 2.35 -1.27 27.34
N LEU A 314 2.89 -0.20 26.74
CA LEU A 314 3.26 -0.20 25.32
C LEU A 314 4.44 -1.13 25.01
N ILE A 315 5.40 -1.27 25.93
CA ILE A 315 6.49 -2.23 25.77
C ILE A 315 5.96 -3.66 25.85
N ASN A 316 5.05 -3.97 26.77
CA ASN A 316 4.42 -5.28 26.90
C ASN A 316 3.56 -5.64 25.66
N MET A 317 2.89 -4.65 25.06
CA MET A 317 2.18 -4.83 23.80
C MET A 317 3.08 -5.24 22.61
N LYS A 318 4.41 -5.05 22.73
CA LYS A 318 5.33 -5.43 21.65
C LYS A 318 5.24 -6.91 21.28
N ASP A 319 5.16 -7.77 22.27
CA ASP A 319 5.13 -9.23 22.08
C ASP A 319 3.71 -9.82 22.16
N GLY A 320 2.70 -8.97 22.40
CA GLY A 320 1.30 -9.36 22.57
C GLY A 320 0.98 -9.97 23.93
N ASP A 321 1.90 -9.88 24.89
CA ASP A 321 1.81 -10.46 26.23
C ASP A 321 1.18 -9.49 27.24
N TYR A 322 0.17 -8.75 26.82
CA TYR A 322 -0.58 -7.88 27.72
C TYR A 322 -1.92 -8.50 28.11
N LYS A 323 -2.38 -8.18 29.30
CA LYS A 323 -3.70 -8.58 29.78
C LYS A 323 -4.69 -7.44 29.62
N GLU A 324 -5.96 -7.78 29.37
CA GLU A 324 -7.02 -6.79 29.50
C GLU A 324 -7.11 -6.40 30.99
N GLU A 325 -6.75 -5.16 31.28
CA GLU A 325 -6.78 -4.55 32.59
C GLU A 325 -7.64 -3.27 32.56
N ASP A 326 -7.79 -2.59 33.69
CA ASP A 326 -8.55 -1.35 33.76
C ASP A 326 -8.12 -0.28 32.75
N ASN A 327 -6.84 -0.29 32.34
CA ASN A 327 -6.28 0.69 31.38
C ASN A 327 -6.31 0.23 29.94
N ILE A 328 -6.39 -1.09 29.68
CA ILE A 328 -6.41 -1.65 28.34
C ILE A 328 -7.77 -2.28 28.11
N THR A 329 -8.44 -1.85 27.05
CA THR A 329 -9.69 -2.46 26.60
C THR A 329 -9.45 -3.15 25.26
N TYR A 330 -9.82 -4.42 25.19
CA TYR A 330 -9.81 -5.20 23.95
C TYR A 330 -11.23 -5.62 23.60
N ARG A 331 -11.69 -5.37 22.36
CA ARG A 331 -13.04 -5.75 21.91
C ARG A 331 -13.00 -6.16 20.44
N GLN A 332 -13.70 -7.23 20.13
CA GLN A 332 -14.01 -7.61 18.75
C GLN A 332 -15.39 -7.10 18.37
N THR A 333 -15.52 -6.56 17.17
CA THR A 333 -16.78 -6.00 16.67
C THR A 333 -16.77 -5.93 15.14
N THR A 334 -17.93 -5.67 14.55
CA THR A 334 -18.03 -5.42 13.11
C THR A 334 -17.92 -3.95 12.76
N LYS A 335 -18.16 -3.05 13.74
CA LYS A 335 -18.16 -1.61 13.51
C LYS A 335 -17.86 -0.84 14.79
N VAL A 336 -17.01 0.17 14.64
CA VAL A 336 -16.68 1.11 15.72
C VAL A 336 -16.65 2.55 15.20
N SER A 337 -17.12 3.48 16.01
CA SER A 337 -16.99 4.93 15.77
C SER A 337 -16.32 5.59 16.97
N LEU A 338 -15.41 6.52 16.70
CA LEU A 338 -14.69 7.29 17.70
C LEU A 338 -14.91 8.79 17.43
N ILE A 339 -15.16 9.53 18.51
CA ILE A 339 -15.34 10.99 18.48
C ILE A 339 -14.44 11.58 19.57
N SER A 340 -13.58 12.52 19.20
CA SER A 340 -12.84 13.34 20.16
C SER A 340 -13.67 14.55 20.56
N LYS A 341 -13.66 14.90 21.84
CA LYS A 341 -14.44 16.02 22.39
C LYS A 341 -13.66 17.31 22.51
N GLU A 342 -12.32 17.23 22.58
CA GLU A 342 -11.48 18.37 22.98
C GLU A 342 -10.65 18.91 21.81
N ARG A 343 -9.96 18.05 21.11
CA ARG A 343 -9.04 18.45 20.04
C ARG A 343 -9.05 17.45 18.89
N ASP A 344 -8.47 17.86 17.78
CA ASP A 344 -8.25 16.99 16.65
C ASP A 344 -7.30 15.85 17.01
N VAL A 345 -7.71 14.63 16.73
CA VAL A 345 -6.90 13.44 16.90
C VAL A 345 -6.65 12.85 15.52
N THR A 346 -5.39 12.81 15.12
CA THR A 346 -5.00 12.23 13.82
C THR A 346 -5.34 10.75 13.73
N VAL A 347 -5.86 10.35 12.59
CA VAL A 347 -6.11 8.96 12.21
C VAL A 347 -5.11 8.57 11.13
N THR A 348 -4.32 7.53 11.40
CA THR A 348 -3.47 6.89 10.40
C THR A 348 -4.04 5.54 10.00
N VAL A 349 -3.88 5.11 8.76
CA VAL A 349 -4.21 3.75 8.30
C VAL A 349 -3.02 3.16 7.57
N ASP A 350 -2.66 1.94 7.91
CA ASP A 350 -1.48 1.25 7.37
C ASP A 350 -0.20 2.12 7.45
N GLY A 351 -0.13 2.99 8.48
CA GLY A 351 0.97 3.90 8.77
C GLY A 351 0.99 5.21 7.96
N GLU A 352 -0.11 5.56 7.28
CA GLU A 352 -0.28 6.83 6.56
C GLU A 352 -1.40 7.67 7.18
N PRO A 353 -1.18 8.97 7.48
CA PRO A 353 -2.22 9.84 7.98
C PRO A 353 -3.27 10.08 6.90
N ILE A 354 -4.55 9.92 7.24
CA ILE A 354 -5.66 10.08 6.31
C ILE A 354 -6.69 11.13 6.75
N GLY A 355 -6.68 11.55 8.00
CA GLY A 355 -7.65 12.49 8.51
C GLY A 355 -7.62 12.57 10.03
N ILE A 356 -8.72 13.03 10.59
CA ILE A 356 -8.91 13.21 12.02
C ILE A 356 -10.23 12.58 12.51
N LEU A 357 -10.39 12.46 13.85
CA LEU A 357 -11.68 12.14 14.45
C LEU A 357 -12.67 13.30 14.24
N PRO A 358 -13.97 13.03 14.11
CA PRO A 358 -14.67 11.75 14.17
C PRO A 358 -14.32 10.78 13.05
N ALA A 359 -14.21 9.50 13.39
CA ALA A 359 -13.97 8.44 12.44
C ALA A 359 -14.89 7.24 12.70
N THR A 360 -15.20 6.51 11.63
CA THR A 360 -15.96 5.26 11.70
C THR A 360 -15.22 4.19 10.90
N PHE A 361 -15.15 3.01 11.47
CA PHE A 361 -14.50 1.83 10.90
C PHE A 361 -15.50 0.68 10.85
N GLU A 362 -15.58 0.02 9.70
CA GLU A 362 -16.49 -1.11 9.47
C GLU A 362 -15.77 -2.21 8.71
N VAL A 363 -15.82 -3.44 9.22
CA VAL A 363 -15.25 -4.58 8.51
C VAL A 363 -16.12 -4.95 7.32
N ILE A 364 -15.50 -5.20 6.19
CA ILE A 364 -16.15 -5.76 4.99
C ILE A 364 -15.59 -7.18 4.82
N PRO A 365 -16.38 -8.19 5.24
CA PRO A 365 -15.88 -9.57 5.27
C PRO A 365 -15.59 -10.09 3.87
N HIS A 366 -14.47 -10.82 3.77
CA HIS A 366 -14.10 -11.58 2.57
C HIS A 366 -14.06 -10.75 1.28
N ALA A 367 -13.78 -9.44 1.39
CA ALA A 367 -13.88 -8.49 0.28
C ALA A 367 -12.73 -8.59 -0.72
N LEU A 368 -11.54 -9.00 -0.30
CA LEU A 368 -10.36 -9.11 -1.14
C LEU A 368 -9.90 -10.56 -1.22
N THR A 369 -9.50 -10.99 -2.42
CA THR A 369 -8.86 -12.30 -2.58
C THR A 369 -7.36 -12.12 -2.69
N VAL A 370 -6.60 -12.72 -1.77
CA VAL A 370 -5.13 -12.78 -1.81
C VAL A 370 -4.68 -14.23 -2.05
N ARG A 371 -3.49 -14.42 -2.60
CA ARG A 371 -2.93 -15.75 -2.79
C ARG A 371 -1.76 -15.98 -1.83
N MET A 372 -1.89 -17.02 -1.01
CA MET A 372 -0.94 -17.37 0.06
C MET A 372 -0.68 -18.87 0.09
#